data_10808cf4702c5571ffe2039d520634c5
#
_entry.id   10808cf4702c5571ffe2039d520634c5
#
_cell.length_a   1.000
_cell.length_b   1.000
_cell.length_c   1.000
_cell.angle_alpha   90.00
_cell.angle_beta   90.00
_cell.angle_gamma   90.00
#
_symmetry.space_group_name_H-M   'P 1'
#
loop_
_entity.id
_entity.type
_entity.pdbx_description
1 polymer ?
#
loop_
_entity_poly.entity_id
_entity_poly.type
_entity_poly.pdbx_seq_one_letter_code
_entity_poly.pdbx_strand_id
1 'polypeptide(L)'
;MTHTISVFLGSIRPGRQGEKVADWVAKTLKQRGHNVHLIDPDKYPELQTLRVPNHYNPKPSEDMAKIHQWLLESDGFILVTPEYNHSFSGTMKNALDNFMPEYEKKPFGVVSYSIGPFGGIRANEALRIVISELKGVATPIPFMMSTVQDVFDEKGGLKDPKYDSRLKPFLEDFEWYVNALKDAREKKK
;
A
#
# COMPACT_ATOMS: atom_id res chain seq x y z
N MET A 1 8.16 15.59 10.17
CA MET A 1 7.15 16.34 9.35
C MET A 1 5.91 15.48 9.22
N THR A 2 4.72 16.08 9.11
CA THR A 2 3.48 15.37 8.84
C THR A 2 3.31 15.16 7.33
N HIS A 3 2.98 13.94 6.92
CA HIS A 3 2.72 13.58 5.52
C HIS A 3 1.34 12.97 5.38
N THR A 4 0.81 12.92 4.17
CA THR A 4 -0.37 12.13 3.82
C THR A 4 0.08 10.86 3.10
N ILE A 5 -0.31 9.69 3.61
CA ILE A 5 0.09 8.38 3.10
C ILE A 5 -1.17 7.58 2.76
N SER A 6 -1.25 7.06 1.54
CA SER A 6 -2.29 6.09 1.20
C SER A 6 -1.79 4.66 1.37
N VAL A 7 -2.58 3.84 2.06
CA VAL A 7 -2.33 2.41 2.29
C VAL A 7 -3.33 1.61 1.49
N PHE A 8 -2.85 0.79 0.53
CA PHE A 8 -3.69 -0.08 -0.30
C PHE A 8 -3.79 -1.48 0.27
N LEU A 9 -5.00 -2.03 0.33
CA LEU A 9 -5.25 -3.44 0.57
C LEU A 9 -5.28 -4.23 -0.75
N GLY A 10 -4.53 -5.33 -0.80
CA GLY A 10 -4.47 -6.20 -1.97
C GLY A 10 -5.38 -7.44 -1.91
N SER A 11 -6.34 -7.55 -1.01
CA SER A 11 -7.19 -8.73 -0.90
C SER A 11 -8.61 -8.39 -0.52
N ILE A 12 -9.56 -9.08 -1.17
CA ILE A 12 -11.00 -9.02 -0.90
C ILE A 12 -11.56 -10.37 -0.45
N ARG A 13 -10.70 -11.37 -0.16
CA ARG A 13 -11.17 -12.71 0.24
C ARG A 13 -11.84 -12.65 1.61
N PRO A 14 -12.95 -13.38 1.82
CA PRO A 14 -13.53 -13.55 3.17
C PRO A 14 -12.48 -14.09 4.16
N GLY A 15 -12.41 -13.51 5.35
CA GLY A 15 -11.40 -13.89 6.37
C GLY A 15 -9.96 -13.48 6.05
N ARG A 16 -9.75 -12.51 5.16
CA ARG A 16 -8.44 -12.00 4.75
C ARG A 16 -7.64 -11.46 5.93
N GLN A 17 -6.39 -11.91 6.05
CA GLN A 17 -5.47 -11.39 7.07
C GLN A 17 -4.94 -9.98 6.71
N GLY A 18 -4.99 -9.61 5.44
CA GLY A 18 -4.53 -8.32 4.95
C GLY A 18 -5.19 -7.11 5.61
N GLU A 19 -6.43 -7.23 6.06
CA GLU A 19 -7.14 -6.20 6.80
C GLU A 19 -6.42 -5.87 8.11
N LYS A 20 -6.08 -6.90 8.92
CA LYS A 20 -5.32 -6.72 10.16
C LYS A 20 -3.93 -6.11 9.91
N VAL A 21 -3.25 -6.55 8.85
CA VAL A 21 -1.94 -6.00 8.46
C VAL A 21 -2.06 -4.54 8.09
N ALA A 22 -3.03 -4.16 7.24
CA ALA A 22 -3.18 -2.79 6.78
C ALA A 22 -3.65 -1.85 7.91
N ASP A 23 -4.54 -2.30 8.78
CA ASP A 23 -4.98 -1.54 9.94
C ASP A 23 -3.82 -1.29 10.92
N TRP A 24 -2.98 -2.30 11.15
CA TRP A 24 -1.79 -2.15 12.00
C TRP A 24 -0.78 -1.15 11.39
N VAL A 25 -0.49 -1.26 10.10
CA VAL A 25 0.38 -0.30 9.39
C VAL A 25 -0.20 1.11 9.44
N ALA A 26 -1.50 1.27 9.13
CA ALA A 26 -2.19 2.55 9.14
C ALA A 26 -2.20 3.19 10.55
N LYS A 27 -2.45 2.38 11.59
CA LYS A 27 -2.40 2.82 12.98
C LYS A 27 -1.00 3.29 13.36
N THR A 28 0.04 2.54 12.98
CA THR A 28 1.44 2.91 13.26
C THR A 28 1.82 4.21 12.57
N LEU A 29 1.43 4.41 11.31
CA LEU A 29 1.65 5.68 10.60
C LEU A 29 0.96 6.86 11.28
N LYS A 30 -0.30 6.68 11.74
CA LYS A 30 -1.03 7.72 12.49
C LYS A 30 -0.33 8.05 13.81
N GLN A 31 0.18 7.06 14.55
CA GLN A 31 0.95 7.25 15.78
C GLN A 31 2.26 8.02 15.53
N ARG A 32 2.83 7.91 14.33
CA ARG A 32 4.01 8.67 13.88
C ARG A 32 3.66 10.09 13.40
N GLY A 33 2.38 10.49 13.43
CA GLY A 33 1.91 11.83 13.11
C GLY A 33 1.53 12.05 11.64
N HIS A 34 1.29 11.00 10.87
CA HIS A 34 0.87 11.11 9.47
C HIS A 34 -0.65 11.06 9.30
N ASN A 35 -1.15 11.71 8.25
CA ASN A 35 -2.50 11.49 7.75
C ASN A 35 -2.54 10.21 6.91
N VAL A 36 -3.56 9.37 7.09
CA VAL A 36 -3.63 8.08 6.39
C VAL A 36 -4.98 7.88 5.73
N HIS A 37 -4.94 7.61 4.41
CA HIS A 37 -6.07 7.09 3.65
C HIS A 37 -5.92 5.58 3.49
N LEU A 38 -6.91 4.82 3.95
CA LEU A 38 -6.95 3.37 3.76
C LEU A 38 -7.84 3.06 2.55
N ILE A 39 -7.22 2.50 1.49
CA ILE A 39 -7.89 2.15 0.24
C ILE A 39 -8.12 0.65 0.23
N ASP A 40 -9.35 0.27 0.53
CA ASP A 40 -9.79 -1.12 0.64
C ASP A 40 -10.73 -1.45 -0.53
N PRO A 41 -10.31 -2.27 -1.53
CA PRO A 41 -11.14 -2.63 -2.66
C PRO A 41 -12.44 -3.38 -2.31
N ASP A 42 -12.56 -3.91 -1.10
CA ASP A 42 -13.82 -4.50 -0.63
C ASP A 42 -14.88 -3.42 -0.34
N LYS A 43 -14.43 -2.24 0.08
CA LYS A 43 -15.29 -1.06 0.30
C LYS A 43 -15.52 -0.25 -0.97
N TYR A 44 -14.66 -0.42 -1.97
CA TYR A 44 -14.71 0.27 -3.27
C TYR A 44 -14.68 -0.74 -4.42
N PRO A 45 -15.82 -1.38 -4.74
CA PRO A 45 -15.88 -2.50 -5.70
C PRO A 45 -15.37 -2.18 -7.11
N GLU A 46 -15.39 -0.92 -7.53
CA GLU A 46 -14.85 -0.52 -8.82
C GLU A 46 -13.33 -0.74 -8.95
N LEU A 47 -12.61 -0.76 -7.82
CA LEU A 47 -11.19 -1.10 -7.78
C LEU A 47 -10.91 -2.59 -8.02
N GLN A 48 -11.93 -3.45 -7.95
CA GLN A 48 -11.77 -4.89 -8.14
C GLN A 48 -11.67 -5.29 -9.60
N THR A 49 -12.07 -4.40 -10.52
CA THR A 49 -12.05 -4.63 -11.96
C THR A 49 -11.48 -3.44 -12.69
N LEU A 50 -10.81 -3.70 -13.81
CA LEU A 50 -10.32 -2.65 -14.70
C LEU A 50 -11.08 -2.72 -16.02
N ARG A 51 -12.08 -1.85 -16.19
CA ARG A 51 -12.81 -1.70 -17.47
C ARG A 51 -12.33 -0.46 -18.21
N VAL A 52 -12.47 0.69 -17.56
CA VAL A 52 -11.96 1.98 -18.04
C VAL A 52 -11.15 2.58 -16.90
N PRO A 53 -9.83 2.75 -17.05
CA PRO A 53 -9.01 3.41 -16.04
C PRO A 53 -9.59 4.78 -15.67
N ASN A 54 -9.47 5.18 -14.41
CA ASN A 54 -10.08 6.41 -13.92
C ASN A 54 -9.60 7.66 -14.71
N HIS A 55 -8.32 7.70 -15.09
CA HIS A 55 -7.74 8.81 -15.85
C HIS A 55 -8.26 8.92 -17.32
N TYR A 56 -8.95 7.90 -17.85
CA TYR A 56 -9.65 7.92 -19.12
C TYR A 56 -11.18 8.00 -18.97
N ASN A 57 -11.68 7.95 -17.72
CA ASN A 57 -13.11 7.97 -17.47
C ASN A 57 -13.62 9.42 -17.38
N PRO A 58 -14.46 9.89 -18.33
CA PRO A 58 -14.96 11.26 -18.30
C PRO A 58 -16.01 11.51 -17.20
N LYS A 59 -16.54 10.45 -16.58
CA LYS A 59 -17.56 10.52 -15.53
C LYS A 59 -17.28 9.47 -14.45
N PRO A 60 -16.22 9.63 -13.64
CA PRO A 60 -15.96 8.73 -12.53
C PRO A 60 -17.10 8.81 -11.51
N SER A 61 -17.32 7.72 -10.77
CA SER A 61 -18.20 7.75 -9.60
C SER A 61 -17.65 8.65 -8.50
N GLU A 62 -18.50 8.99 -7.53
CA GLU A 62 -18.07 9.77 -6.35
C GLU A 62 -16.94 9.09 -5.59
N ASP A 63 -17.00 7.76 -5.45
CA ASP A 63 -15.96 6.99 -4.78
C ASP A 63 -14.62 7.04 -5.55
N MET A 64 -14.66 6.86 -6.87
CA MET A 64 -13.45 6.93 -7.70
C MET A 64 -12.87 8.34 -7.74
N ALA A 65 -13.70 9.37 -7.78
CA ALA A 65 -13.27 10.77 -7.68
C ALA A 65 -12.64 11.08 -6.31
N LYS A 66 -13.21 10.56 -5.24
CA LYS A 66 -12.67 10.68 -3.88
C LYS A 66 -11.32 9.98 -3.74
N ILE A 67 -11.19 8.75 -4.25
CA ILE A 67 -9.91 8.03 -4.23
C ILE A 67 -8.86 8.77 -5.05
N HIS A 68 -9.20 9.26 -6.23
CA HIS A 68 -8.34 10.10 -7.05
C HIS A 68 -7.77 11.29 -6.24
N GLN A 69 -8.64 12.02 -5.53
CA GLN A 69 -8.23 13.12 -4.68
C GLN A 69 -7.27 12.67 -3.57
N TRP A 70 -7.56 11.56 -2.89
CA TRP A 70 -6.67 11.00 -1.88
C TRP A 70 -5.28 10.65 -2.42
N LEU A 71 -5.22 10.09 -3.64
CA LEU A 71 -3.96 9.75 -4.28
C LEU A 71 -3.16 10.99 -4.69
N LEU A 72 -3.84 12.05 -5.16
CA LEU A 72 -3.19 13.33 -5.45
C LEU A 72 -2.57 13.96 -4.21
N GLU A 73 -3.29 13.95 -3.09
CA GLU A 73 -2.85 14.50 -1.79
C GLU A 73 -1.74 13.67 -1.14
N SER A 74 -1.61 12.39 -1.52
CA SER A 74 -0.63 11.51 -0.91
C SER A 74 0.79 11.88 -1.28
N ASP A 75 1.65 11.91 -0.28
CA ASP A 75 3.10 12.12 -0.43
C ASP A 75 3.83 10.80 -0.75
N GLY A 76 3.22 9.66 -0.40
CA GLY A 76 3.72 8.31 -0.65
C GLY A 76 2.66 7.24 -0.43
N PHE A 77 2.99 6.00 -0.78
CA PHE A 77 2.07 4.86 -0.79
C PHE A 77 2.66 3.66 -0.07
N ILE A 78 1.83 2.91 0.66
CA ILE A 78 2.18 1.58 1.17
C ILE A 78 1.21 0.55 0.59
N LEU A 79 1.77 -0.47 -0.07
CA LEU A 79 1.02 -1.55 -0.69
C LEU A 79 1.05 -2.77 0.24
N VAL A 80 -0.11 -3.17 0.77
CA VAL A 80 -0.27 -4.35 1.63
C VAL A 80 -0.84 -5.48 0.78
N THR A 81 -0.01 -6.47 0.42
CA THR A 81 -0.38 -7.51 -0.55
C THR A 81 -0.16 -8.94 -0.03
N PRO A 82 -1.11 -9.87 -0.26
CA PRO A 82 -0.84 -11.29 -0.16
C PRO A 82 0.06 -11.77 -1.29
N GLU A 83 0.70 -12.93 -1.10
CA GLU A 83 1.24 -13.72 -2.20
C GLU A 83 0.21 -14.76 -2.66
N TYR A 84 -0.24 -14.64 -3.90
CA TYR A 84 -1.10 -15.62 -4.56
C TYR A 84 -0.36 -16.22 -5.76
N ASN A 85 -0.09 -17.52 -5.70
CA ASN A 85 0.58 -18.24 -6.80
C ASN A 85 1.88 -17.55 -7.27
N HIS A 86 2.76 -17.22 -6.33
CA HIS A 86 4.07 -16.59 -6.57
C HIS A 86 4.02 -15.14 -7.10
N SER A 87 2.89 -14.45 -7.00
CA SER A 87 2.75 -13.05 -7.38
C SER A 87 1.85 -12.30 -6.39
N PHE A 88 1.73 -11.00 -6.59
CA PHE A 88 0.72 -10.20 -5.90
C PHE A 88 -0.68 -10.49 -6.46
N SER A 89 -1.72 -10.04 -5.76
CA SER A 89 -3.11 -10.32 -6.14
C SER A 89 -3.55 -9.54 -7.37
N GLY A 90 -4.50 -10.10 -8.13
CA GLY A 90 -5.18 -9.38 -9.21
C GLY A 90 -5.93 -8.15 -8.71
N THR A 91 -6.48 -8.20 -7.49
CA THR A 91 -7.13 -7.05 -6.84
C THR A 91 -6.16 -5.87 -6.66
N MET A 92 -4.93 -6.12 -6.21
CA MET A 92 -3.90 -5.07 -6.12
C MET A 92 -3.58 -4.49 -7.50
N LYS A 93 -3.43 -5.35 -8.51
CA LYS A 93 -3.14 -4.90 -9.89
C LYS A 93 -4.27 -4.02 -10.42
N ASN A 94 -5.52 -4.46 -10.31
CA ASN A 94 -6.67 -3.69 -10.75
C ASN A 94 -6.77 -2.34 -10.02
N ALA A 95 -6.56 -2.31 -8.70
CA ALA A 95 -6.61 -1.07 -7.94
C ALA A 95 -5.54 -0.07 -8.40
N LEU A 96 -4.30 -0.54 -8.65
CA LEU A 96 -3.21 0.32 -9.13
C LEU A 96 -3.45 0.82 -10.57
N ASP A 97 -3.92 -0.04 -11.47
CA ASP A 97 -4.10 0.28 -12.89
C ASP A 97 -5.26 1.26 -13.15
N ASN A 98 -6.15 1.45 -12.19
CA ASN A 98 -7.20 2.47 -12.29
C ASN A 98 -6.64 3.89 -12.28
N PHE A 99 -5.44 4.10 -11.74
CA PHE A 99 -4.79 5.40 -11.60
C PHE A 99 -3.38 5.32 -12.18
N MET A 100 -2.79 6.45 -12.58
CA MET A 100 -1.43 6.49 -13.10
C MET A 100 -0.72 7.81 -12.80
N PRO A 101 -1.25 8.98 -13.17
CA PRO A 101 -0.56 10.26 -12.94
C PRO A 101 -0.30 10.56 -11.48
N GLU A 102 -1.16 10.06 -10.58
CA GLU A 102 -1.14 10.29 -9.15
C GLU A 102 0.09 9.69 -8.45
N TYR A 103 0.73 8.69 -9.10
CA TYR A 103 1.86 7.95 -8.55
C TYR A 103 3.23 8.55 -8.90
N GLU A 104 3.28 9.41 -9.93
CA GLU A 104 4.54 9.86 -10.50
C GLU A 104 5.46 10.51 -9.45
N LYS A 105 6.71 10.03 -9.39
CA LYS A 105 7.77 10.53 -8.50
C LYS A 105 7.43 10.47 -7.00
N LYS A 106 6.52 9.57 -6.61
CA LYS A 106 6.20 9.32 -5.21
C LYS A 106 6.78 7.98 -4.75
N PRO A 107 7.18 7.83 -3.46
CA PRO A 107 7.73 6.59 -2.95
C PRO A 107 6.64 5.56 -2.63
N PHE A 108 7.01 4.29 -2.79
CA PHE A 108 6.19 3.13 -2.48
C PHE A 108 6.93 2.19 -1.53
N GLY A 109 6.36 1.94 -0.36
CA GLY A 109 6.73 0.83 0.51
C GLY A 109 5.86 -0.39 0.21
N VAL A 110 6.44 -1.59 0.23
CA VAL A 110 5.69 -2.84 0.01
C VAL A 110 5.72 -3.69 1.27
N VAL A 111 4.54 -3.96 1.81
CA VAL A 111 4.29 -4.89 2.91
C VAL A 111 3.62 -6.12 2.35
N SER A 112 4.35 -7.21 2.23
CA SER A 112 3.82 -8.48 1.75
C SER A 112 3.59 -9.47 2.89
N TYR A 113 2.66 -10.40 2.68
CA TYR A 113 2.37 -11.44 3.66
C TYR A 113 1.97 -12.75 3.00
N SER A 114 2.16 -13.86 3.71
CA SER A 114 1.66 -15.18 3.32
C SER A 114 1.36 -16.04 4.55
N ILE A 115 0.53 -17.06 4.35
CA ILE A 115 0.31 -18.12 5.36
C ILE A 115 1.53 -19.06 5.49
N GLY A 116 2.38 -19.09 4.46
CA GLY A 116 3.61 -19.87 4.45
C GLY A 116 4.82 -19.09 5.01
N PRO A 117 6.01 -19.73 5.05
CA PRO A 117 7.20 -19.19 5.73
C PRO A 117 7.89 -18.04 4.98
N PHE A 118 7.58 -17.80 3.69
CA PHE A 118 8.31 -16.83 2.87
C PHE A 118 7.77 -15.40 2.92
N GLY A 119 6.65 -15.15 3.63
CA GLY A 119 6.13 -13.80 3.88
C GLY A 119 5.72 -13.03 2.64
N GLY A 120 5.49 -13.69 1.52
CA GLY A 120 5.06 -13.02 0.28
C GLY A 120 6.20 -12.35 -0.50
N ILE A 121 7.44 -12.82 -0.38
CA ILE A 121 8.61 -12.19 -1.01
C ILE A 121 8.47 -12.06 -2.52
N ARG A 122 7.87 -13.03 -3.22
CA ARG A 122 7.72 -13.00 -4.69
C ARG A 122 6.70 -11.95 -5.13
N ALA A 123 5.63 -11.76 -4.32
CA ALA A 123 4.67 -10.68 -4.53
C ALA A 123 5.33 -9.31 -4.31
N ASN A 124 6.21 -9.20 -3.31
CA ASN A 124 6.98 -7.98 -3.05
C ASN A 124 7.86 -7.61 -4.26
N GLU A 125 8.64 -8.55 -4.75
CA GLU A 125 9.53 -8.33 -5.91
C GLU A 125 8.73 -8.01 -7.20
N ALA A 126 7.63 -8.71 -7.45
CA ALA A 126 6.81 -8.48 -8.63
C ALA A 126 6.18 -7.07 -8.63
N LEU A 127 5.79 -6.53 -7.47
CA LEU A 127 5.26 -5.17 -7.36
C LEU A 127 6.29 -4.09 -7.67
N ARG A 128 7.58 -4.32 -7.41
CA ARG A 128 8.64 -3.33 -7.71
C ARG A 128 8.71 -2.99 -9.19
N ILE A 129 8.49 -3.96 -10.06
CA ILE A 129 8.44 -3.75 -11.52
C ILE A 129 7.23 -2.88 -11.89
N VAL A 130 6.07 -3.18 -11.30
CA VAL A 130 4.84 -2.40 -11.53
C VAL A 130 5.00 -0.95 -11.04
N ILE A 131 5.56 -0.75 -9.85
CA ILE A 131 5.82 0.58 -9.29
C ILE A 131 6.71 1.40 -10.23
N SER A 132 7.72 0.80 -10.83
CA SER A 132 8.61 1.46 -11.80
C SER A 132 7.84 1.93 -13.05
N GLU A 133 6.96 1.09 -13.60
CA GLU A 133 6.11 1.44 -14.74
C GLU A 133 5.13 2.58 -14.40
N LEU A 134 4.59 2.60 -13.17
CA LEU A 134 3.77 3.69 -12.66
C LEU A 134 4.57 4.98 -12.37
N LYS A 135 5.87 5.03 -12.74
CA LYS A 135 6.79 6.14 -12.49
C LYS A 135 6.97 6.48 -11.00
N GLY A 136 6.63 5.54 -10.12
CA GLY A 136 6.89 5.59 -8.69
C GLY A 136 8.31 5.13 -8.33
N VAL A 137 8.68 5.26 -7.08
CA VAL A 137 9.97 4.81 -6.53
C VAL A 137 9.74 3.76 -5.46
N ALA A 138 10.05 2.50 -5.75
CA ALA A 138 10.01 1.44 -4.73
C ALA A 138 11.15 1.66 -3.71
N THR A 139 10.80 1.78 -2.42
CA THR A 139 11.82 1.93 -1.36
C THR A 139 12.61 0.64 -1.18
N PRO A 140 13.92 0.72 -0.83
CA PRO A 140 14.81 -0.45 -0.84
C PRO A 140 14.42 -1.54 0.16
N ILE A 141 13.97 -1.15 1.37
CA ILE A 141 13.70 -2.09 2.45
C ILE A 141 12.33 -2.76 2.22
N PRO A 142 12.27 -4.09 1.97
CA PRO A 142 11.00 -4.81 1.91
C PRO A 142 10.49 -5.14 3.31
N PHE A 143 9.17 -5.20 3.51
CA PHE A 143 8.58 -5.74 4.72
C PHE A 143 7.76 -6.99 4.43
N MET A 144 8.13 -8.12 5.06
CA MET A 144 7.52 -9.41 4.80
C MET A 144 7.01 -10.03 6.11
N MET A 145 5.79 -10.58 6.07
CA MET A 145 5.14 -11.24 7.21
C MET A 145 4.84 -12.71 6.87
N SER A 146 5.62 -13.62 7.40
CA SER A 146 5.38 -15.06 7.29
C SER A 146 4.32 -15.50 8.30
N THR A 147 3.65 -16.63 8.02
CA THR A 147 2.65 -17.23 8.91
C THR A 147 1.67 -16.20 9.49
N VAL A 148 1.17 -15.33 8.60
CA VAL A 148 0.41 -14.12 8.99
C VAL A 148 -0.82 -14.41 9.87
N GLN A 149 -1.40 -15.60 9.75
CA GLN A 149 -2.53 -16.05 10.58
C GLN A 149 -2.18 -16.13 12.08
N ASP A 150 -0.89 -16.24 12.42
CA ASP A 150 -0.41 -16.36 13.80
C ASP A 150 0.06 -15.01 14.38
N VAL A 151 0.15 -13.97 13.56
CA VAL A 151 0.75 -12.68 13.92
C VAL A 151 -0.19 -11.80 14.74
N PHE A 152 -1.49 -11.87 14.47
CA PHE A 152 -2.50 -11.05 15.13
C PHE A 152 -3.49 -11.90 15.94
N ASP A 153 -4.01 -11.34 17.02
CA ASP A 153 -5.14 -11.90 17.75
C ASP A 153 -6.48 -11.66 16.98
N GLU A 154 -7.59 -12.13 17.56
CA GLU A 154 -8.93 -11.97 16.98
C GLU A 154 -9.35 -10.49 16.84
N LYS A 155 -8.86 -9.63 17.75
CA LYS A 155 -9.16 -8.19 17.78
C LYS A 155 -8.18 -7.35 16.92
N GLY A 156 -7.25 -8.00 16.19
CA GLY A 156 -6.22 -7.33 15.39
C GLY A 156 -5.02 -6.82 16.19
N GLY A 157 -4.90 -7.21 17.47
CA GLY A 157 -3.72 -6.92 18.29
C GLY A 157 -2.52 -7.74 17.85
N LEU A 158 -1.34 -7.13 17.78
CA LEU A 158 -0.10 -7.81 17.43
C LEU A 158 0.32 -8.72 18.58
N LYS A 159 0.53 -10.01 18.31
CA LYS A 159 0.96 -11.02 19.32
C LYS A 159 2.47 -11.01 19.56
N ASP A 160 3.26 -10.67 18.53
CA ASP A 160 4.71 -10.73 18.59
C ASP A 160 5.32 -9.35 18.34
N PRO A 161 5.89 -8.72 19.38
CA PRO A 161 6.45 -7.36 19.27
C PRO A 161 7.65 -7.25 18.33
N LYS A 162 8.20 -8.37 17.85
CA LYS A 162 9.27 -8.35 16.84
C LYS A 162 8.83 -7.68 15.55
N TYR A 163 7.53 -7.74 15.20
CA TYR A 163 7.04 -7.09 14.00
C TYR A 163 7.03 -5.56 14.13
N ASP A 164 6.74 -5.00 15.31
CA ASP A 164 6.89 -3.56 15.56
C ASP A 164 8.35 -3.12 15.43
N SER A 165 9.28 -3.90 16.01
CA SER A 165 10.72 -3.63 15.92
C SER A 165 11.24 -3.68 14.48
N ARG A 166 10.68 -4.54 13.63
CA ARG A 166 11.02 -4.65 12.20
C ARG A 166 10.33 -3.59 11.36
N LEU A 167 9.11 -3.18 11.71
CA LEU A 167 8.37 -2.15 10.96
C LEU A 167 9.04 -0.78 11.12
N LYS A 168 9.64 -0.51 12.26
CA LYS A 168 10.27 0.79 12.54
C LYS A 168 11.31 1.18 11.48
N PRO A 169 12.38 0.40 11.19
CA PRO A 169 13.36 0.77 10.17
C PRO A 169 12.78 0.82 8.75
N PHE A 170 11.77 -0.01 8.44
CA PHE A 170 11.05 0.08 7.18
C PHE A 170 10.34 1.43 7.01
N LEU A 171 9.64 1.90 8.05
CA LEU A 171 8.95 3.18 8.00
C LEU A 171 9.92 4.36 8.02
N GLU A 172 11.03 4.28 8.77
CA GLU A 172 12.07 5.33 8.79
C GLU A 172 12.70 5.51 7.40
N ASP A 173 13.02 4.41 6.70
CA ASP A 173 13.51 4.45 5.33
C ASP A 173 12.45 5.02 4.37
N PHE A 174 11.22 4.53 4.45
CA PHE A 174 10.11 5.04 3.65
C PHE A 174 9.89 6.55 3.84
N GLU A 175 9.85 7.02 5.08
CA GLU A 175 9.70 8.45 5.42
C GLU A 175 10.84 9.30 4.89
N TRP A 176 12.07 8.78 4.88
CA TRP A 176 13.20 9.45 4.26
C TRP A 176 12.95 9.72 2.77
N TYR A 177 12.48 8.70 2.03
CA TYR A 177 12.12 8.86 0.63
C TYR A 177 10.92 9.80 0.44
N VAL A 178 9.92 9.75 1.32
CA VAL A 178 8.77 10.67 1.29
C VAL A 178 9.26 12.12 1.39
N ASN A 179 10.10 12.43 2.37
CA ASN A 179 10.67 13.77 2.54
C ASN A 179 11.47 14.20 1.30
N ALA A 180 12.45 13.40 0.88
CA ALA A 180 13.36 13.74 -0.21
C ALA A 180 12.63 13.98 -1.55
N LEU A 181 11.67 13.10 -1.88
CA LEU A 181 10.93 13.20 -3.14
C LEU A 181 9.86 14.30 -3.09
N LYS A 182 9.24 14.55 -1.94
CA LYS A 182 8.33 15.70 -1.75
C LYS A 182 9.07 17.00 -1.98
N ASP A 183 10.20 17.21 -1.30
CA ASP A 183 11.03 18.41 -1.45
C ASP A 183 11.46 18.62 -2.91
N ALA A 184 11.82 17.53 -3.61
CA ALA A 184 12.22 17.60 -5.01
C ALA A 184 11.04 17.96 -5.95
N ARG A 185 9.83 17.47 -5.67
CA ARG A 185 8.63 17.82 -6.43
C ARG A 185 8.19 19.26 -6.22
N GLU A 186 8.30 19.77 -4.99
CA GLU A 186 7.92 21.16 -4.64
C GLU A 186 8.88 22.21 -5.21
N LYS A 187 10.19 21.90 -5.29
CA LYS A 187 11.20 22.79 -5.89
C LYS A 187 11.08 22.95 -7.43
N LYS A 188 10.32 22.09 -8.09
CA LYS A 188 10.09 22.15 -9.56
C LYS A 188 8.81 22.86 -9.96
N LYS A 189 8.05 23.36 -8.98
CA LYS A 189 6.92 24.27 -9.20
C LYS A 189 7.41 25.73 -9.17
#